data_4c726b941b777e538aea67abdff1e919
#
_entry.id   4c726b941b777e538aea67abdff1e919
#
_cell.length_a   1.000
_cell.length_b   1.000
_cell.length_c   1.000
_cell.angle_alpha   90.00
_cell.angle_beta   90.00
_cell.angle_gamma   90.00
#
_symmetry.space_group_name_H-M   'P 1'
#
loop_
_entity.id
_entity.type
_entity.pdbx_description
1 polymer ?
#
loop_
_entity_poly.entity_id
_entity_poly.type
_entity_poly.pdbx_seq_one_letter_code
_entity_poly.pdbx_strand_id
1 'polypeptide(L)'
;MTSGPQTILHVCSRDLIRQLRDRILASHGYSVVSTLSVTEAEDLYAKSHFDLVLVDVEGDGRIPQAEKLCSDIRHKDPEQKVAFVCNYRVSKISDCPNEIIRSEFNPDAMIEGVKELLG
;
A
#
# COMPACT_ATOMS: atom_id res chain seq x y z
N MET A 1 24.88 -10.29 3.82
CA MET A 1 24.57 -9.76 2.51
C MET A 1 23.48 -8.70 2.60
N THR A 2 23.75 -7.54 2.12
CA THR A 2 22.78 -6.46 2.12
C THR A 2 22.02 -6.44 0.82
N SER A 3 20.74 -6.58 0.93
CA SER A 3 19.85 -6.16 -0.14
C SER A 3 19.70 -4.65 -0.07
N GLY A 4 19.36 -4.01 -1.14
CA GLY A 4 19.03 -2.59 -1.16
C GLY A 4 17.79 -2.30 -0.31
N PRO A 5 17.33 -1.05 -0.28
CA PRO A 5 16.10 -0.70 0.44
C PRO A 5 14.93 -1.53 -0.07
N GLN A 6 14.03 -1.87 0.84
CA GLN A 6 12.80 -2.53 0.45
C GLN A 6 11.94 -1.56 -0.35
N THR A 7 11.29 -2.09 -1.38
CA THR A 7 10.54 -1.27 -2.34
C THR A 7 9.04 -1.42 -2.12
N ILE A 8 8.36 -0.29 -2.05
CA ILE A 8 6.92 -0.22 -1.82
C ILE A 8 6.25 0.38 -3.05
N LEU A 9 5.22 -0.30 -3.56
CA LEU A 9 4.31 0.29 -4.54
C LEU A 9 3.17 0.94 -3.78
N HIS A 10 3.08 2.26 -3.84
CA HIS A 10 2.07 3.03 -3.10
C HIS A 10 1.01 3.53 -4.06
N VAL A 11 -0.22 3.09 -3.86
CA VAL A 11 -1.37 3.44 -4.71
C VAL A 11 -2.29 4.35 -3.92
N CYS A 12 -2.38 5.62 -4.32
CA CYS A 12 -3.17 6.60 -3.59
C CYS A 12 -3.68 7.66 -4.58
N SER A 13 -5.00 7.77 -4.70
CA SER A 13 -5.62 8.71 -5.63
C SER A 13 -5.63 10.16 -5.15
N ARG A 14 -5.27 10.40 -3.91
CA ARG A 14 -5.21 11.74 -3.32
C ARG A 14 -3.78 12.26 -3.37
N ASP A 15 -3.50 13.14 -4.31
CA ASP A 15 -2.14 13.54 -4.65
C ASP A 15 -1.33 14.09 -3.46
N LEU A 16 -1.90 14.98 -2.68
CA LEU A 16 -1.19 15.56 -1.53
C LEU A 16 -0.89 14.51 -0.45
N ILE A 17 -1.85 13.63 -0.21
CA ILE A 17 -1.67 12.54 0.76
C ILE A 17 -0.61 11.56 0.26
N ARG A 18 -0.63 11.24 -1.03
CA ARG A 18 0.36 10.39 -1.67
C ARG A 18 1.77 10.95 -1.48
N GLN A 19 1.95 12.23 -1.79
CA GLN A 19 3.25 12.88 -1.65
C GLN A 19 3.75 12.87 -0.21
N LEU A 20 2.86 13.16 0.74
CA LEU A 20 3.21 13.17 2.15
C LEU A 20 3.64 11.78 2.62
N ARG A 21 2.86 10.75 2.29
CA ARG A 21 3.19 9.38 2.66
C ARG A 21 4.48 8.90 2.01
N ASP A 22 4.70 9.28 0.76
CA ASP A 22 5.95 8.92 0.06
C ASP A 22 7.16 9.45 0.80
N ARG A 23 7.10 10.70 1.27
CA ARG A 23 8.19 11.32 2.03
C ARG A 23 8.41 10.62 3.36
N ILE A 24 7.34 10.28 4.06
CA ILE A 24 7.42 9.60 5.35
C ILE A 24 8.07 8.22 5.17
N LEU A 25 7.62 7.47 4.19
CA LEU A 25 8.17 6.15 3.91
C LEU A 25 9.65 6.25 3.51
N ALA A 26 9.98 7.18 2.64
CA ALA A 26 11.36 7.39 2.22
C ALA A 26 12.27 7.77 3.39
N SER A 27 11.76 8.59 4.31
CA SER A 27 12.53 9.00 5.49
C SER A 27 12.84 7.82 6.44
N HIS A 28 12.10 6.72 6.31
CA HIS A 28 12.35 5.50 7.08
C HIS A 28 13.15 4.46 6.28
N GLY A 29 13.72 4.84 5.16
CA GLY A 29 14.63 3.99 4.41
C GLY A 29 14.01 3.13 3.33
N TYR A 30 12.73 3.33 3.03
CA TYR A 30 12.07 2.56 1.96
C TYR A 30 12.22 3.27 0.62
N SER A 31 12.31 2.47 -0.45
CA SER A 31 12.22 2.98 -1.81
C SER A 31 10.76 2.94 -2.24
N VAL A 32 10.22 4.05 -2.69
CA VAL A 32 8.79 4.17 -2.97
C VAL A 32 8.55 4.49 -4.43
N VAL A 33 7.71 3.69 -5.07
CA VAL A 33 7.14 3.98 -6.38
C VAL A 33 5.66 4.21 -6.13
N SER A 34 5.15 5.38 -6.48
CA SER A 34 3.75 5.70 -6.21
C SER A 34 2.99 6.04 -7.48
N THR A 35 1.67 5.87 -7.40
CA THR A 35 0.78 6.18 -8.51
C THR A 35 -0.56 6.65 -7.98
N LEU A 36 -1.25 7.44 -8.80
CA LEU A 36 -2.61 7.91 -8.50
C LEU A 36 -3.69 6.97 -9.05
N SER A 37 -3.31 5.95 -9.80
CA SER A 37 -4.24 5.14 -10.58
C SER A 37 -4.04 3.66 -10.32
N VAL A 38 -5.14 2.95 -10.08
CA VAL A 38 -5.13 1.49 -9.95
C VAL A 38 -4.65 0.83 -11.24
N THR A 39 -5.07 1.36 -12.39
CA THR A 39 -4.65 0.83 -13.70
C THR A 39 -3.14 0.93 -13.88
N GLU A 40 -2.58 2.09 -13.56
CA GLU A 40 -1.12 2.27 -13.62
C GLU A 40 -0.40 1.38 -12.60
N ALA A 41 -1.01 1.16 -11.44
CA ALA A 41 -0.44 0.26 -10.44
C ALA A 41 -0.29 -1.16 -10.99
N GLU A 42 -1.27 -1.64 -11.73
CA GLU A 42 -1.20 -2.97 -12.36
C GLU A 42 -0.05 -3.05 -13.35
N ASP A 43 0.13 -2.00 -14.16
CA ASP A 43 1.24 -1.94 -15.12
C ASP A 43 2.59 -1.91 -14.42
N LEU A 44 2.71 -1.11 -13.37
CA LEU A 44 3.95 -1.03 -12.59
C LEU A 44 4.28 -2.35 -11.91
N TYR A 45 3.26 -3.00 -11.36
CA TYR A 45 3.45 -4.28 -10.71
C TYR A 45 3.94 -5.36 -11.67
N ALA A 46 3.46 -5.33 -12.91
CA ALA A 46 3.85 -6.30 -13.93
C ALA A 46 5.31 -6.15 -14.36
N LYS A 47 5.90 -4.96 -14.17
CA LYS A 47 7.23 -4.63 -14.68
C LYS A 47 8.33 -4.71 -13.64
N SER A 48 8.00 -4.71 -12.37
CA SER A 48 8.98 -4.62 -11.30
C SER A 48 8.60 -5.47 -10.11
N HIS A 49 9.58 -5.72 -9.26
CA HIS A 49 9.36 -6.42 -7.99
C HIS A 49 9.12 -5.41 -6.88
N PHE A 50 8.13 -5.68 -6.03
CA PHE A 50 7.85 -4.87 -4.86
C PHE A 50 7.77 -5.77 -3.61
N ASP A 51 8.32 -5.29 -2.51
CA ASP A 51 8.24 -6.01 -1.25
C ASP A 51 6.88 -5.84 -0.59
N LEU A 52 6.23 -4.71 -0.86
CA LEU A 52 4.90 -4.41 -0.33
C LEU A 52 4.11 -3.59 -1.35
N VAL A 53 2.83 -3.89 -1.48
CA VAL A 53 1.88 -3.04 -2.20
C VAL A 53 0.99 -2.39 -1.15
N LEU A 54 1.03 -1.07 -1.08
CA LEU A 54 0.33 -0.28 -0.08
C LEU A 54 -0.77 0.53 -0.79
N VAL A 55 -2.03 0.21 -0.49
CA VAL A 55 -3.17 0.80 -1.19
C VAL A 55 -3.97 1.69 -0.26
N ASP A 56 -4.14 2.96 -0.64
CA ASP A 56 -4.99 3.88 0.10
C ASP A 56 -6.46 3.56 -0.17
N VAL A 57 -7.24 3.46 0.90
CA VAL A 57 -8.68 3.27 0.83
C VAL A 57 -9.33 4.49 1.47
N GLU A 58 -9.87 5.35 0.62
CA GLU A 58 -10.42 6.64 1.05
C GLU A 58 -11.72 6.49 1.83
N GLY A 59 -12.51 5.48 1.51
CA GLY A 59 -13.80 5.23 2.17
C GLY A 59 -14.34 3.87 1.76
N ASP A 60 -15.48 3.47 2.36
CA ASP A 60 -16.08 2.16 2.09
C ASP A 60 -16.36 1.93 0.60
N GLY A 61 -16.69 2.98 -0.14
CA GLY A 61 -16.96 2.87 -1.57
C GLY A 61 -15.74 2.53 -2.41
N ARG A 62 -14.54 2.67 -1.86
CA ARG A 62 -13.28 2.34 -2.55
C ARG A 62 -12.78 0.93 -2.26
N ILE A 63 -13.39 0.25 -1.29
CA ILE A 63 -13.00 -1.12 -0.94
C ILE A 63 -13.07 -2.07 -2.13
N PRO A 64 -14.14 -2.09 -2.95
CA PRO A 64 -14.19 -3.03 -4.08
C PRO A 64 -13.03 -2.87 -5.06
N GLN A 65 -12.60 -1.65 -5.35
CA GLN A 65 -11.48 -1.37 -6.22
C GLN A 65 -10.16 -1.87 -5.64
N ALA A 66 -9.97 -1.61 -4.35
CA ALA A 66 -8.76 -2.05 -3.64
C ALA A 66 -8.72 -3.58 -3.55
N GLU A 67 -9.85 -4.22 -3.29
CA GLU A 67 -9.93 -5.67 -3.24
C GLU A 67 -9.64 -6.30 -4.60
N LYS A 68 -10.12 -5.69 -5.68
CA LYS A 68 -9.85 -6.19 -7.03
C LYS A 68 -8.35 -6.14 -7.32
N LEU A 69 -7.72 -5.03 -7.04
CA LEU A 69 -6.27 -4.89 -7.24
C LEU A 69 -5.51 -5.92 -6.41
N CYS A 70 -5.86 -6.05 -5.14
CA CYS A 70 -5.24 -7.02 -4.24
C CYS A 70 -5.42 -8.44 -4.76
N SER A 71 -6.63 -8.80 -5.16
CA SER A 71 -6.95 -10.12 -5.66
C SER A 71 -6.18 -10.44 -6.95
N ASP A 72 -6.11 -9.48 -7.88
CA ASP A 72 -5.38 -9.66 -9.13
C ASP A 72 -3.88 -9.88 -8.87
N ILE A 73 -3.32 -9.12 -7.94
CA ILE A 73 -1.91 -9.25 -7.57
C ILE A 73 -1.66 -10.62 -6.93
N ARG A 74 -2.48 -11.00 -5.97
CA ARG A 74 -2.29 -12.25 -5.25
C ARG A 74 -2.58 -13.48 -6.10
N HIS A 75 -3.38 -13.32 -7.13
CA HIS A 75 -3.61 -14.38 -8.09
C HIS A 75 -2.35 -14.71 -8.88
N LYS A 76 -1.57 -13.68 -9.21
CA LYS A 76 -0.29 -13.85 -9.92
C LYS A 76 0.82 -14.24 -8.96
N ASP A 77 0.79 -13.74 -7.73
CA ASP A 77 1.84 -13.93 -6.75
C ASP A 77 1.23 -14.06 -5.36
N PRO A 78 0.90 -15.30 -4.94
CA PRO A 78 0.23 -15.52 -3.64
C PRO A 78 1.05 -15.07 -2.43
N GLU A 79 2.36 -14.93 -2.57
CA GLU A 79 3.23 -14.52 -1.47
C GLU A 79 3.39 -13.00 -1.38
N GLN A 80 2.85 -12.26 -2.33
CA GLN A 80 2.99 -10.81 -2.31
C GLN A 80 2.27 -10.20 -1.11
N LYS A 81 2.99 -9.39 -0.37
CA LYS A 81 2.42 -8.65 0.75
C LYS A 81 1.66 -7.43 0.24
N VAL A 82 0.45 -7.29 0.71
CA VAL A 82 -0.45 -6.17 0.37
C VAL A 82 -1.06 -5.64 1.65
N ALA A 83 -1.08 -4.33 1.81
CA ALA A 83 -1.74 -3.68 2.93
C ALA A 83 -2.65 -2.57 2.42
N PHE A 84 -3.77 -2.36 3.09
CA PHE A 84 -4.63 -1.21 2.86
C PHE A 84 -4.38 -0.20 3.96
N VAL A 85 -4.27 1.07 3.57
CA VAL A 85 -4.22 2.18 4.53
C VAL A 85 -5.55 2.92 4.44
N CYS A 86 -6.26 3.01 5.55
CA CYS A 86 -7.55 3.66 5.57
C CYS A 86 -7.72 4.49 6.83
N ASN A 87 -8.67 5.42 6.79
CA ASN A 87 -9.03 6.20 7.97
C ASN A 87 -10.07 5.44 8.80
N TYR A 88 -10.42 6.02 9.95
CA TYR A 88 -11.39 5.38 10.86
C TYR A 88 -12.83 5.39 10.35
N ARG A 89 -13.11 6.09 9.25
CA ARG A 89 -14.43 6.10 8.63
C ARG A 89 -14.71 4.86 7.81
N VAL A 90 -13.67 4.14 7.42
CA VAL A 90 -13.82 2.89 6.68
C VAL A 90 -14.25 1.83 7.67
N SER A 91 -15.49 1.38 7.55
CA SER A 91 -16.05 0.39 8.44
C SER A 91 -15.96 -1.03 7.89
N LYS A 92 -15.88 -1.16 6.57
CA LYS A 92 -15.77 -2.46 5.94
C LYS A 92 -14.38 -3.05 6.14
N ILE A 93 -14.32 -4.36 6.26
CA ILE A 93 -13.07 -5.09 6.34
C ILE A 93 -12.93 -5.97 5.11
N SER A 94 -11.69 -6.30 4.78
CA SER A 94 -11.38 -7.19 3.66
C SER A 94 -10.37 -8.21 4.12
N ASP A 95 -10.55 -9.44 3.70
CA ASP A 95 -9.63 -10.52 4.01
C ASP A 95 -8.50 -10.66 2.98
N CYS A 96 -8.56 -9.89 1.90
CA CYS A 96 -7.58 -9.99 0.84
C CYS A 96 -6.19 -9.49 1.26
N PRO A 97 -6.05 -8.28 1.85
CA PRO A 97 -4.72 -7.80 2.23
C PRO A 97 -4.20 -8.51 3.48
N ASN A 98 -2.90 -8.50 3.65
CA ASN A 98 -2.25 -9.01 4.85
C ASN A 98 -2.59 -8.19 6.09
N GLU A 99 -2.83 -6.89 5.88
CA GLU A 99 -3.06 -5.95 6.98
C GLU A 99 -3.95 -4.82 6.50
N ILE A 100 -4.81 -4.33 7.40
CA ILE A 100 -5.52 -3.07 7.20
C ILE A 100 -4.98 -2.10 8.24
N ILE A 101 -4.26 -1.10 7.78
CA ILE A 101 -3.61 -0.12 8.63
C ILE A 101 -4.53 1.09 8.75
N ARG A 102 -4.98 1.39 9.96
CA ARG A 102 -5.81 2.57 10.19
C ARG A 102 -4.93 3.73 10.62
N SER A 103 -4.84 4.71 9.74
CA SER A 103 -3.99 5.86 9.95
C SER A 103 -4.66 7.09 9.34
N GLU A 104 -5.25 7.92 10.19
CA GLU A 104 -5.94 9.14 9.73
C GLU A 104 -5.04 10.36 9.86
N PHE A 105 -4.58 10.64 11.08
CA PHE A 105 -3.74 11.79 11.36
C PHE A 105 -2.41 11.40 12.01
N ASN A 106 -2.14 10.11 12.06
CA ASN A 106 -0.95 9.60 12.74
C ASN A 106 -0.08 8.82 11.76
N PRO A 107 0.96 9.47 11.19
CA PRO A 107 1.85 8.77 10.27
C PRO A 107 2.62 7.63 10.93
N ASP A 108 2.81 7.67 12.26
CA ASP A 108 3.51 6.61 12.98
C ASP A 108 2.76 5.28 12.89
N ALA A 109 1.43 5.32 12.91
CA ALA A 109 0.62 4.11 12.77
C ALA A 109 0.85 3.43 11.43
N MET A 110 0.97 4.21 10.36
CA MET A 110 1.28 3.68 9.04
C MET A 110 2.66 3.03 9.03
N ILE A 111 3.65 3.70 9.56
CA ILE A 111 5.03 3.20 9.59
C ILE A 111 5.13 1.92 10.41
N GLU A 112 4.46 1.87 11.56
CA GLU A 112 4.45 0.66 12.38
C GLU A 112 3.87 -0.54 11.62
N GLY A 113 2.75 -0.33 10.94
CA GLY A 113 2.13 -1.39 10.14
C GLY A 113 3.03 -1.87 9.00
N VAL A 114 3.69 -0.94 8.33
CA VAL A 114 4.62 -1.28 7.25
C VAL A 114 5.81 -2.07 7.80
N LYS A 115 6.37 -1.64 8.91
CA LYS A 115 7.50 -2.34 9.54
C LYS A 115 7.13 -3.75 9.99
N GLU A 116 5.95 -3.93 10.53
CA GLU A 116 5.47 -5.27 10.92
C GLU A 116 5.43 -6.22 9.72
N LEU A 117 5.01 -5.72 8.58
CA LEU A 117 4.92 -6.54 7.37
C LEU A 117 6.28 -6.82 6.73
N LEU A 118 7.18 -5.87 6.78
CA LEU A 118 8.48 -5.98 6.10
C LEU A 118 9.63 -6.40 7.01
N GLY A 119 9.40 -6.43 8.29
CA GLY A 119 10.42 -6.79 9.26
C GLY A 119 11.36 -5.65 9.56
#